data_e3c064738547ed53908d261cc6dbe6f2
#
_entry.id   e3c064738547ed53908d261cc6dbe6f2
#
_cell.length_a   1.000
_cell.length_b   1.000
_cell.length_c   1.000
_cell.angle_alpha   90.00
_cell.angle_beta   90.00
_cell.angle_gamma   90.00
#
_symmetry.space_group_name_H-M   'P 1'
#
loop_
_entity.id
_entity.type
_entity.pdbx_description
1 polymer ?
#
loop_
_entity_poly.entity_id
_entity_poly.type
_entity_poly.pdbx_seq_one_letter_code
_entity_poly.pdbx_strand_id
1 'polypeptide(L)'
;MEDIREANFRKIQQILDRCVAHEYGMKTSALALKREYLTEEQMRDHIRQEIFNATESIVSLCQQNRALHNIRFDIQMPDFLWESGFFENLSFDGRKKYISFQCSSFNIDEYLQSPTCYDEQLPFFSSLVRFVVQTQYLKYLQQLENKYAATSVPSTGQEGQPKEEVQAQSEPIKIVGKSNPFKSVLTPKQIKLLVECANEAHIFTTTVTQKILSDFFACKLNGVLKSNNNRLLAYLMMQLSCYN
;
A
#
# COMPACT_ATOMS: atom_id res chain seq x y z
N MET A 1 -33.71 10.72 -22.54
CA MET A 1 -33.11 9.51 -23.21
C MET A 1 -31.70 9.37 -22.66
N GLU A 2 -31.45 8.33 -21.89
CA GLU A 2 -30.11 8.00 -21.41
C GLU A 2 -29.21 7.75 -22.62
N ASP A 3 -28.03 8.36 -22.68
CA ASP A 3 -27.12 8.14 -23.79
C ASP A 3 -26.75 6.66 -23.80
N ILE A 4 -26.93 5.99 -24.96
CA ILE A 4 -26.63 4.57 -25.17
C ILE A 4 -25.18 4.25 -24.68
N ARG A 5 -24.28 5.21 -24.78
CA ARG A 5 -22.92 5.11 -24.29
C ARG A 5 -22.85 4.98 -22.77
N GLU A 6 -23.62 5.82 -22.05
CA GLU A 6 -23.67 5.81 -20.58
C GLU A 6 -24.23 4.46 -20.08
N ALA A 7 -25.29 3.97 -20.71
CA ALA A 7 -25.85 2.66 -20.38
C ALA A 7 -24.85 1.51 -20.60
N ASN A 8 -24.02 1.56 -21.66
CA ASN A 8 -22.99 0.56 -21.92
C ASN A 8 -21.87 0.64 -20.88
N PHE A 9 -21.43 1.83 -20.51
CA PHE A 9 -20.43 2.03 -19.48
C PHE A 9 -20.88 1.51 -18.12
N ARG A 10 -22.12 1.73 -17.73
CA ARG A 10 -22.67 1.15 -16.49
C ARG A 10 -22.64 -0.38 -16.50
N LYS A 11 -22.88 -1.01 -17.65
CA LYS A 11 -22.76 -2.47 -17.78
C LYS A 11 -21.32 -2.94 -17.64
N ILE A 12 -20.36 -2.23 -18.25
CA ILE A 12 -18.93 -2.55 -18.10
C ILE A 12 -18.48 -2.34 -16.65
N GLN A 13 -18.97 -1.29 -15.98
CA GLN A 13 -18.72 -1.08 -14.56
C GLN A 13 -19.24 -2.26 -13.72
N GLN A 14 -20.46 -2.74 -13.99
CA GLN A 14 -21.00 -3.92 -13.32
C GLN A 14 -20.17 -5.20 -13.55
N ILE A 15 -19.59 -5.35 -14.74
CA ILE A 15 -18.67 -6.44 -15.03
C ILE A 15 -17.40 -6.28 -14.19
N LEU A 16 -16.82 -5.08 -14.15
CA LEU A 16 -15.65 -4.76 -13.34
C LEU A 16 -15.92 -5.08 -11.86
N ASP A 17 -17.04 -4.60 -11.32
CA ASP A 17 -17.42 -4.80 -9.92
C ASP A 17 -17.53 -6.30 -9.57
N ARG A 18 -18.11 -7.11 -10.44
CA ARG A 18 -18.22 -8.57 -10.24
C ARG A 18 -16.85 -9.24 -10.24
N CYS A 19 -15.98 -8.89 -11.19
CA CYS A 19 -14.62 -9.44 -11.24
C CYS A 19 -13.82 -9.05 -10.00
N VAL A 20 -13.88 -7.78 -9.60
CA VAL A 20 -13.23 -7.27 -8.39
C VAL A 20 -13.75 -7.98 -7.15
N ALA A 21 -15.08 -8.09 -6.99
CA ALA A 21 -15.68 -8.75 -5.84
C ALA A 21 -15.24 -10.21 -5.71
N HIS A 22 -15.16 -10.94 -6.83
CA HIS A 22 -14.71 -12.32 -6.84
C HIS A 22 -13.25 -12.44 -6.43
N GLU A 23 -12.33 -11.72 -7.09
CA GLU A 23 -10.89 -11.80 -6.79
C GLU A 23 -10.57 -11.29 -5.38
N TYR A 24 -11.22 -10.22 -4.93
CA TYR A 24 -11.09 -9.70 -3.57
C TYR A 24 -11.58 -10.71 -2.53
N GLY A 25 -12.75 -11.34 -2.80
CA GLY A 25 -13.30 -12.39 -1.95
C GLY A 25 -12.36 -13.59 -1.82
N MET A 26 -11.73 -14.02 -2.90
CA MET A 26 -10.72 -15.09 -2.87
C MET A 26 -9.52 -14.74 -1.98
N LYS A 27 -8.99 -13.52 -2.09
CA LYS A 27 -7.86 -13.06 -1.25
C LYS A 27 -8.22 -12.99 0.22
N THR A 28 -9.36 -12.40 0.54
CA THR A 28 -9.79 -12.25 1.94
C THR A 28 -10.15 -13.59 2.57
N SER A 29 -10.75 -14.52 1.82
CA SER A 29 -11.02 -15.89 2.27
C SER A 29 -9.72 -16.66 2.53
N ALA A 30 -8.73 -16.55 1.64
CA ALA A 30 -7.42 -17.17 1.83
C ALA A 30 -6.72 -16.64 3.10
N LEU A 31 -6.82 -15.32 3.36
CA LEU A 31 -6.28 -14.72 4.59
C LEU A 31 -7.04 -15.19 5.84
N ALA A 32 -8.37 -15.31 5.77
CA ALA A 32 -9.19 -15.81 6.87
C ALA A 32 -8.82 -17.26 7.23
N LEU A 33 -8.63 -18.13 6.23
CA LEU A 33 -8.17 -19.50 6.45
C LEU A 33 -6.79 -19.54 7.13
N LYS A 34 -5.84 -18.69 6.71
CA LYS A 34 -4.52 -18.62 7.37
C LYS A 34 -4.62 -18.22 8.83
N ARG A 35 -5.57 -17.37 9.19
CA ARG A 35 -5.81 -16.94 10.57
C ARG A 35 -6.20 -18.11 11.50
N GLU A 36 -6.78 -19.18 10.98
CA GLU A 36 -7.15 -20.37 11.78
C GLU A 36 -5.94 -21.21 12.17
N TYR A 37 -4.83 -21.09 11.43
CA TYR A 37 -3.63 -21.95 11.63
C TYR A 37 -2.42 -21.18 12.17
N LEU A 38 -2.40 -19.85 12.05
CA LEU A 38 -1.27 -19.04 12.50
C LEU A 38 -1.49 -18.49 13.91
N THR A 39 -0.40 -18.41 14.68
CA THR A 39 -0.41 -17.63 15.93
C THR A 39 -0.62 -16.15 15.66
N GLU A 40 -0.98 -15.36 16.69
CA GLU A 40 -1.15 -13.91 16.53
C GLU A 40 0.12 -13.21 16.04
N GLU A 41 1.29 -13.65 16.50
CA GLU A 41 2.58 -13.12 16.07
C GLU A 41 2.85 -13.43 14.60
N GLN A 42 2.72 -14.71 14.23
CA GLN A 42 2.85 -15.15 12.84
C GLN A 42 1.85 -14.47 11.93
N MET A 43 0.63 -14.22 12.39
CA MET A 43 -0.39 -13.53 11.62
C MET A 43 -0.04 -12.06 11.39
N ARG A 44 0.52 -11.38 12.41
CA ARG A 44 1.03 -10.00 12.26
C ARG A 44 2.13 -9.91 11.22
N ASP A 45 3.11 -10.82 11.29
CA ASP A 45 4.21 -10.83 10.32
C ASP A 45 3.70 -11.14 8.92
N HIS A 46 2.75 -12.08 8.81
CA HIS A 46 2.11 -12.38 7.53
C HIS A 46 1.33 -11.19 6.97
N ILE A 47 0.58 -10.45 7.79
CA ILE A 47 -0.13 -9.22 7.35
C ILE A 47 0.87 -8.18 6.84
N ARG A 48 1.98 -7.95 7.53
CA ARG A 48 3.02 -7.02 7.10
C ARG A 48 3.63 -7.41 5.75
N GLN A 49 3.92 -8.71 5.58
CA GLN A 49 4.42 -9.22 4.30
C GLN A 49 3.40 -9.05 3.17
N GLU A 50 2.11 -9.29 3.44
CA GLU A 50 1.04 -9.09 2.46
C GLU A 50 0.84 -7.59 2.12
N ILE A 51 0.97 -6.68 3.08
CA ILE A 51 0.98 -5.23 2.85
C ILE A 51 2.11 -4.85 1.89
N PHE A 52 3.30 -5.37 2.13
CA PHE A 52 4.43 -5.15 1.25
C PHE A 52 4.16 -5.67 -0.17
N ASN A 53 3.74 -6.94 -0.29
CA ASN A 53 3.45 -7.58 -1.57
C ASN A 53 2.35 -6.84 -2.36
N ALA A 54 1.29 -6.40 -1.68
CA ALA A 54 0.20 -5.63 -2.30
C ALA A 54 0.70 -4.27 -2.79
N THR A 55 1.52 -3.58 -2.00
CA THR A 55 2.11 -2.29 -2.37
C THR A 55 3.02 -2.42 -3.60
N GLU A 56 3.93 -3.39 -3.61
CA GLU A 56 4.81 -3.68 -4.75
C GLU A 56 4.01 -4.06 -6.01
N SER A 57 2.94 -4.84 -5.85
CA SER A 57 2.05 -5.20 -6.96
C SER A 57 1.37 -3.96 -7.57
N ILE A 58 0.84 -3.05 -6.74
CA ILE A 58 0.21 -1.80 -7.20
C ILE A 58 1.23 -0.94 -7.96
N VAL A 59 2.42 -0.77 -7.39
CA VAL A 59 3.49 0.01 -8.00
C VAL A 59 3.90 -0.58 -9.36
N SER A 60 4.10 -1.89 -9.42
CA SER A 60 4.46 -2.60 -10.64
C SER A 60 3.36 -2.46 -11.72
N LEU A 61 2.09 -2.62 -11.35
CA LEU A 61 0.97 -2.42 -12.26
C LEU A 61 0.94 -1.00 -12.84
N CYS A 62 1.13 0.02 -11.99
CA CYS A 62 1.19 1.40 -12.46
C CYS A 62 2.38 1.66 -13.38
N GLN A 63 3.54 1.05 -13.12
CA GLN A 63 4.72 1.21 -13.97
C GLN A 63 4.56 0.54 -15.35
N GLN A 64 3.95 -0.63 -15.37
CA GLN A 64 3.78 -1.41 -16.60
C GLN A 64 2.63 -0.93 -17.46
N ASN A 65 1.62 -0.28 -16.87
CA ASN A 65 0.39 0.09 -17.57
C ASN A 65 0.14 1.60 -17.51
N ARG A 66 0.37 2.27 -18.62
CA ARG A 66 0.16 3.72 -18.72
C ARG A 66 -1.29 4.13 -18.41
N ALA A 67 -2.26 3.28 -18.70
CA ALA A 67 -3.67 3.53 -18.42
C ALA A 67 -3.97 3.62 -16.91
N LEU A 68 -3.08 3.06 -16.05
CA LEU A 68 -3.21 3.08 -14.60
C LEU A 68 -2.43 4.24 -13.94
N HIS A 69 -1.79 5.12 -14.72
CA HIS A 69 -1.09 6.27 -14.17
C HIS A 69 -2.07 7.33 -13.65
N ASN A 70 -1.80 7.88 -12.47
CA ASN A 70 -2.57 8.97 -11.86
C ASN A 70 -4.07 8.67 -11.69
N ILE A 71 -4.44 7.41 -11.55
CA ILE A 71 -5.82 7.02 -11.24
C ILE A 71 -6.18 7.49 -9.82
N ARG A 72 -7.38 8.06 -9.68
CA ARG A 72 -7.94 8.47 -8.38
C ARG A 72 -8.57 7.26 -7.68
N PHE A 73 -8.23 7.08 -6.39
CA PHE A 73 -8.71 5.95 -5.57
C PHE A 73 -9.78 6.28 -4.56
N ASP A 74 -10.11 7.54 -4.43
CA ASP A 74 -11.12 8.07 -3.51
C ASP A 74 -12.55 7.93 -4.05
N ILE A 75 -12.68 7.51 -5.31
CA ILE A 75 -13.96 7.37 -5.99
C ILE A 75 -14.61 6.05 -5.60
N GLN A 76 -15.92 6.08 -5.35
CA GLN A 76 -16.73 4.91 -5.09
C GLN A 76 -16.78 4.00 -6.34
N MET A 77 -16.79 2.67 -6.10
CA MET A 77 -16.74 1.69 -7.19
C MET A 77 -17.77 1.89 -8.32
N PRO A 78 -19.04 2.30 -8.06
CA PRO A 78 -20.02 2.49 -9.13
C PRO A 78 -19.60 3.49 -10.21
N ASP A 79 -18.74 4.46 -9.87
CA ASP A 79 -18.33 5.54 -10.75
C ASP A 79 -16.88 5.42 -11.20
N PHE A 80 -16.22 4.33 -10.81
CA PHE A 80 -14.77 4.18 -10.95
C PHE A 80 -14.27 4.31 -12.39
N LEU A 81 -14.92 3.67 -13.37
CA LEU A 81 -14.51 3.74 -14.77
C LEU A 81 -14.52 5.15 -15.34
N TRP A 82 -15.49 5.98 -14.93
CA TRP A 82 -15.66 7.32 -15.42
C TRP A 82 -14.79 8.34 -14.70
N GLU A 83 -14.77 8.25 -13.38
CA GLU A 83 -14.25 9.33 -12.56
C GLU A 83 -12.82 9.09 -12.09
N SER A 84 -12.30 7.87 -12.24
CA SER A 84 -10.93 7.53 -11.81
C SER A 84 -9.83 8.16 -12.67
N GLY A 85 -10.15 8.57 -13.90
CA GLY A 85 -9.16 8.96 -14.91
C GLY A 85 -8.67 7.80 -15.77
N PHE A 86 -9.13 6.57 -15.52
CA PHE A 86 -8.71 5.41 -16.31
C PHE A 86 -9.09 5.53 -17.79
N PHE A 87 -10.35 5.90 -18.05
CA PHE A 87 -10.86 6.00 -19.42
C PHE A 87 -10.15 7.10 -20.21
N GLU A 88 -9.83 8.23 -19.58
CA GLU A 88 -9.08 9.33 -20.17
C GLU A 88 -7.64 8.95 -20.52
N ASN A 89 -7.05 8.02 -19.76
CA ASN A 89 -5.69 7.53 -20.00
C ASN A 89 -5.60 6.54 -21.18
N LEU A 90 -6.73 6.00 -21.63
CA LEU A 90 -6.76 5.09 -22.78
C LEU A 90 -6.48 5.84 -24.08
N SER A 91 -5.85 5.15 -25.04
CA SER A 91 -5.73 5.64 -26.41
C SER A 91 -7.11 5.82 -27.05
N PHE A 92 -7.16 6.58 -28.15
CA PHE A 92 -8.41 6.74 -28.90
C PHE A 92 -9.04 5.39 -29.30
N ASP A 93 -8.24 4.47 -29.81
CA ASP A 93 -8.71 3.12 -30.19
C ASP A 93 -9.15 2.32 -28.97
N GLY A 94 -8.43 2.42 -27.85
CA GLY A 94 -8.83 1.81 -26.59
C GLY A 94 -10.20 2.29 -26.13
N ARG A 95 -10.43 3.61 -26.11
CA ARG A 95 -11.74 4.20 -25.77
C ARG A 95 -12.85 3.72 -26.69
N LYS A 96 -12.57 3.65 -28.02
CA LYS A 96 -13.52 3.15 -29.00
C LYS A 96 -13.92 1.68 -28.72
N LYS A 97 -12.97 0.83 -28.34
CA LYS A 97 -13.22 -0.57 -27.95
C LYS A 97 -14.16 -0.66 -26.76
N TYR A 98 -13.94 0.13 -25.70
CA TYR A 98 -14.84 0.18 -24.53
C TYR A 98 -16.25 0.62 -24.92
N ILE A 99 -16.39 1.66 -25.77
CA ILE A 99 -17.70 2.17 -26.20
C ILE A 99 -18.46 1.12 -27.03
N SER A 100 -17.76 0.35 -27.85
CA SER A 100 -18.37 -0.64 -28.78
C SER A 100 -18.46 -2.05 -28.19
N PHE A 101 -17.97 -2.28 -26.98
CA PHE A 101 -17.95 -3.59 -26.36
C PHE A 101 -19.37 -4.13 -26.12
N GLN A 102 -19.61 -5.36 -26.55
CA GLN A 102 -20.89 -6.04 -26.33
C GLN A 102 -20.86 -6.77 -24.99
N CYS A 103 -21.41 -6.14 -23.95
CA CYS A 103 -21.40 -6.69 -22.57
C CYS A 103 -22.07 -8.06 -22.45
N SER A 104 -22.97 -8.44 -23.37
CA SER A 104 -23.59 -9.77 -23.43
C SER A 104 -22.61 -10.89 -23.82
N SER A 105 -21.49 -10.55 -24.45
CA SER A 105 -20.45 -11.53 -24.80
C SER A 105 -19.47 -11.80 -23.64
N PHE A 106 -19.53 -11.04 -22.54
CA PHE A 106 -18.64 -11.24 -21.41
C PHE A 106 -19.08 -12.46 -20.58
N ASN A 107 -18.18 -13.42 -20.41
CA ASN A 107 -18.36 -14.57 -19.54
C ASN A 107 -17.38 -14.49 -18.36
N ILE A 108 -17.91 -14.42 -17.16
CA ILE A 108 -17.09 -14.31 -15.95
C ILE A 108 -16.25 -15.57 -15.70
N ASP A 109 -16.78 -16.75 -15.98
CA ASP A 109 -16.06 -18.02 -15.78
C ASP A 109 -14.84 -18.13 -16.70
N GLU A 110 -14.98 -17.65 -17.94
CA GLU A 110 -13.88 -17.56 -18.90
C GLU A 110 -12.82 -16.55 -18.42
N TYR A 111 -13.25 -15.39 -17.94
CA TYR A 111 -12.37 -14.40 -17.35
C TYR A 111 -11.59 -14.97 -16.15
N LEU A 112 -12.26 -15.69 -15.24
CA LEU A 112 -11.62 -16.28 -14.07
C LEU A 112 -10.59 -17.36 -14.41
N GLN A 113 -10.80 -18.08 -15.50
CA GLN A 113 -9.82 -19.06 -16.01
C GLN A 113 -8.65 -18.39 -16.72
N SER A 114 -8.89 -17.30 -17.43
CA SER A 114 -7.88 -16.55 -18.19
C SER A 114 -8.15 -15.05 -18.13
N PRO A 115 -7.68 -14.34 -17.08
CA PRO A 115 -8.02 -12.93 -16.85
C PRO A 115 -7.70 -11.97 -18.00
N THR A 116 -6.74 -12.34 -18.86
CA THR A 116 -6.32 -11.51 -20.00
C THR A 116 -7.12 -11.78 -21.29
N CYS A 117 -8.08 -12.73 -21.29
CA CYS A 117 -8.82 -13.13 -22.50
C CYS A 117 -9.64 -11.98 -23.11
N TYR A 118 -10.02 -10.98 -22.30
CA TYR A 118 -10.77 -9.81 -22.75
C TYR A 118 -9.90 -8.57 -23.00
N ASP A 119 -8.59 -8.61 -22.73
CA ASP A 119 -7.72 -7.43 -22.85
C ASP A 119 -7.55 -6.94 -24.31
N GLU A 120 -7.82 -7.78 -25.31
CA GLU A 120 -7.88 -7.34 -26.70
C GLU A 120 -9.11 -6.47 -26.98
N GLN A 121 -10.25 -6.82 -26.40
CA GLN A 121 -11.53 -6.13 -26.56
C GLN A 121 -11.72 -4.99 -25.58
N LEU A 122 -11.22 -5.14 -24.36
CA LEU A 122 -11.22 -4.17 -23.27
C LEU A 122 -9.75 -3.93 -22.81
N PRO A 123 -8.99 -3.08 -23.49
CA PRO A 123 -7.56 -2.88 -23.18
C PRO A 123 -7.30 -2.55 -21.72
N PHE A 124 -6.36 -3.27 -21.11
CA PHE A 124 -5.96 -3.14 -19.71
C PHE A 124 -7.03 -3.55 -18.68
N PHE A 125 -8.09 -4.25 -19.08
CA PHE A 125 -9.18 -4.62 -18.17
C PHE A 125 -8.69 -5.53 -17.04
N SER A 126 -7.91 -6.58 -17.36
CA SER A 126 -7.32 -7.47 -16.35
C SER A 126 -6.39 -6.71 -15.38
N SER A 127 -5.59 -5.80 -15.90
CA SER A 127 -4.72 -4.95 -15.09
C SER A 127 -5.51 -4.01 -14.19
N LEU A 128 -6.63 -3.47 -14.68
CA LEU A 128 -7.53 -2.61 -13.92
C LEU A 128 -8.18 -3.37 -12.76
N VAL A 129 -8.75 -4.56 -13.03
CA VAL A 129 -9.33 -5.42 -11.99
C VAL A 129 -8.28 -5.70 -10.90
N ARG A 130 -7.10 -6.18 -11.31
CA ARG A 130 -6.01 -6.49 -10.37
C ARG A 130 -5.59 -5.29 -9.55
N PHE A 131 -5.51 -4.13 -10.16
CA PHE A 131 -5.16 -2.89 -9.50
C PHE A 131 -6.18 -2.48 -8.42
N VAL A 132 -7.47 -2.53 -8.74
CA VAL A 132 -8.55 -2.22 -7.79
C VAL A 132 -8.58 -3.24 -6.65
N VAL A 133 -8.46 -4.54 -6.97
CA VAL A 133 -8.39 -5.62 -5.97
C VAL A 133 -7.21 -5.41 -5.01
N GLN A 134 -6.02 -5.14 -5.53
CA GLN A 134 -4.84 -4.93 -4.68
C GLN A 134 -4.98 -3.69 -3.79
N THR A 135 -5.60 -2.62 -4.30
CA THR A 135 -5.83 -1.40 -3.51
C THR A 135 -6.85 -1.63 -2.40
N GLN A 136 -7.95 -2.35 -2.68
CA GLN A 136 -8.93 -2.69 -1.65
C GLN A 136 -8.34 -3.66 -0.62
N TYR A 137 -7.56 -4.63 -1.07
CA TYR A 137 -6.89 -5.60 -0.20
C TYR A 137 -5.85 -4.92 0.69
N LEU A 138 -5.06 -3.99 0.18
CA LEU A 138 -4.13 -3.19 0.96
C LEU A 138 -4.83 -2.40 2.07
N LYS A 139 -5.94 -1.72 1.76
CA LYS A 139 -6.75 -1.03 2.77
C LYS A 139 -7.27 -1.98 3.86
N TYR A 140 -7.74 -3.15 3.46
CA TYR A 140 -8.20 -4.17 4.41
C TYR A 140 -7.07 -4.68 5.32
N LEU A 141 -5.89 -4.96 4.77
CA LEU A 141 -4.71 -5.39 5.53
C LEU A 141 -4.26 -4.32 6.54
N GLN A 142 -4.23 -3.04 6.14
CA GLN A 142 -3.90 -1.92 7.03
C GLN A 142 -4.90 -1.79 8.19
N GLN A 143 -6.19 -2.02 7.93
CA GLN A 143 -7.20 -2.05 9.00
C GLN A 143 -6.99 -3.22 9.97
N LEU A 144 -6.59 -4.38 9.46
CA LEU A 144 -6.26 -5.54 10.29
C LEU A 144 -4.99 -5.28 11.12
N GLU A 145 -3.93 -4.75 10.52
CA GLU A 145 -2.69 -4.40 11.23
C GLU A 145 -2.97 -3.46 12.40
N ASN A 146 -3.78 -2.41 12.19
CA ASN A 146 -4.19 -1.50 13.25
C ASN A 146 -4.97 -2.19 14.38
N LYS A 147 -5.82 -3.17 14.07
CA LYS A 147 -6.54 -3.96 15.09
C LYS A 147 -5.57 -4.79 15.93
N TYR A 148 -4.60 -5.45 15.30
CA TYR A 148 -3.59 -6.23 16.02
C TYR A 148 -2.64 -5.35 16.83
N ALA A 149 -2.36 -4.13 16.40
CA ALA A 149 -1.58 -3.17 17.18
C ALA A 149 -2.34 -2.69 18.43
N ALA A 150 -3.64 -2.44 18.32
CA ALA A 150 -4.48 -2.01 19.45
C ALA A 150 -4.67 -3.10 20.51
N THR A 151 -4.67 -4.38 20.13
CA THR A 151 -4.86 -5.52 21.05
C THR A 151 -3.59 -5.82 21.87
N SER A 152 -2.43 -5.34 21.44
CA SER A 152 -1.14 -5.58 22.11
C SER A 152 -0.79 -4.56 23.21
N VAL A 153 -1.69 -3.67 23.60
CA VAL A 153 -1.51 -2.81 24.79
C VAL A 153 -1.94 -3.64 26.01
N PRO A 154 -1.05 -4.00 26.93
CA PRO A 154 -1.43 -4.69 28.15
C PRO A 154 -2.37 -3.78 28.95
N SER A 155 -3.57 -4.26 29.26
CA SER A 155 -4.45 -3.64 30.25
C SER A 155 -3.77 -3.74 31.60
N THR A 156 -2.96 -2.78 31.94
CA THR A 156 -2.54 -2.59 33.33
C THR A 156 -3.74 -2.01 34.06
N GLY A 157 -4.48 -2.88 34.71
CA GLY A 157 -5.54 -2.48 35.61
C GLY A 157 -4.99 -1.58 36.70
N GLN A 158 -5.56 -0.42 36.85
CA GLN A 158 -5.59 0.31 38.10
C GLN A 158 -6.99 0.84 38.31
N GLU A 159 -7.66 0.20 39.27
CA GLU A 159 -8.82 0.77 39.95
C GLU A 159 -8.39 1.94 40.83
N GLY A 160 -9.24 2.96 40.91
CA GLY A 160 -9.41 3.74 42.14
C GLY A 160 -9.01 5.22 42.15
N GLN A 161 -9.91 6.06 41.69
CA GLN A 161 -10.42 7.32 42.32
C GLN A 161 -9.47 8.54 42.62
N PRO A 162 -10.04 9.73 43.00
CA PRO A 162 -10.56 10.76 42.08
C PRO A 162 -9.89 12.14 42.22
N LYS A 163 -10.14 13.02 41.23
CA LYS A 163 -10.16 14.50 41.24
C LYS A 163 -9.14 15.28 42.05
N GLU A 164 -8.39 16.14 41.36
CA GLU A 164 -8.29 17.58 41.69
C GLU A 164 -7.77 18.37 40.48
N GLU A 165 -8.49 19.43 40.15
CA GLU A 165 -8.12 20.49 39.22
C GLU A 165 -6.97 21.28 39.84
N VAL A 166 -5.89 21.56 39.07
CA VAL A 166 -5.09 22.78 39.23
C VAL A 166 -4.43 23.19 37.92
N GLN A 167 -4.56 24.44 37.67
CA GLN A 167 -4.17 25.34 36.59
C GLN A 167 -2.78 25.18 35.95
N ALA A 168 -2.79 25.64 34.71
CA ALA A 168 -1.67 25.88 33.82
C ALA A 168 -0.47 26.60 34.44
N GLN A 169 0.70 26.02 34.21
CA GLN A 169 1.93 26.80 34.04
C GLN A 169 2.85 26.05 33.08
N SER A 170 3.24 26.75 32.03
CA SER A 170 4.13 26.28 30.99
C SER A 170 5.57 26.23 31.50
N GLU A 171 6.13 25.04 31.65
CA GLU A 171 7.57 24.82 31.75
C GLU A 171 8.08 23.90 30.63
N PRO A 172 9.34 24.07 30.19
CA PRO A 172 9.83 23.37 28.99
C PRO A 172 9.94 21.88 29.24
N ILE A 173 9.35 21.11 28.31
CA ILE A 173 9.34 19.66 28.33
C ILE A 173 10.77 19.14 28.24
N LYS A 174 11.31 18.67 29.35
CA LYS A 174 12.48 17.80 29.40
C LYS A 174 12.09 16.50 28.63
N ILE A 175 12.67 16.30 27.48
CA ILE A 175 12.57 15.06 26.73
C ILE A 175 13.25 13.97 27.57
N VAL A 176 12.46 13.27 28.38
CA VAL A 176 12.89 12.01 29.00
C VAL A 176 13.17 11.03 27.86
N GLY A 177 14.41 10.54 27.83
CA GLY A 177 14.94 9.74 26.73
C GLY A 177 14.01 8.60 26.32
N LYS A 178 13.35 8.78 25.16
CA LYS A 178 12.71 7.67 24.46
C LYS A 178 13.82 6.72 24.06
N SER A 179 13.75 5.47 24.53
CA SER A 179 14.61 4.40 24.04
C SER A 179 14.59 4.44 22.51
N ASN A 180 15.77 4.52 21.89
CA ASN A 180 15.92 4.54 20.46
C ASN A 180 15.23 3.28 19.89
N PRO A 181 14.15 3.40 19.08
CA PRO A 181 13.48 2.25 18.48
C PRO A 181 14.40 1.48 17.53
N PHE A 182 15.43 2.14 17.02
CA PHE A 182 16.49 1.52 16.23
C PHE A 182 17.72 1.27 17.13
N LYS A 183 17.64 0.30 18.03
CA LYS A 183 18.84 -0.32 18.54
C LYS A 183 19.48 -1.09 17.38
N SER A 184 20.12 -0.36 16.48
CA SER A 184 20.78 -0.99 15.35
C SER A 184 21.92 -1.84 15.88
N VAL A 185 21.75 -3.14 15.79
CA VAL A 185 22.81 -4.14 15.99
C VAL A 185 23.74 -4.20 14.77
N LEU A 186 23.72 -3.13 13.94
CA LEU A 186 24.53 -3.07 12.72
C LEU A 186 26.01 -3.02 13.08
N THR A 187 26.74 -3.98 12.57
CA THR A 187 28.20 -4.02 12.69
C THR A 187 28.84 -2.89 11.86
N PRO A 188 30.05 -2.44 12.22
CA PRO A 188 30.76 -1.42 11.43
C PRO A 188 30.93 -1.77 9.94
N LYS A 189 31.03 -3.07 9.60
CA LYS A 189 31.07 -3.56 8.21
C LYS A 189 29.75 -3.35 7.48
N GLN A 190 28.62 -3.61 8.15
CA GLN A 190 27.28 -3.38 7.58
C GLN A 190 27.01 -1.88 7.39
N ILE A 191 27.41 -1.03 8.34
CA ILE A 191 27.29 0.43 8.19
C ILE A 191 28.11 0.92 7.00
N LYS A 192 29.33 0.38 6.79
CA LYS A 192 30.16 0.72 5.63
C LYS A 192 29.46 0.38 4.31
N LEU A 193 28.92 -0.83 4.18
CA LEU A 193 28.15 -1.26 2.99
C LEU A 193 26.90 -0.39 2.76
N LEU A 194 26.18 -0.04 3.83
CA LEU A 194 25.03 0.85 3.73
C LEU A 194 25.41 2.25 3.24
N VAL A 195 26.55 2.78 3.66
CA VAL A 195 27.09 4.06 3.18
C VAL A 195 27.39 3.99 1.69
N GLU A 196 28.07 2.93 1.25
CA GLU A 196 28.40 2.70 -0.16
C GLU A 196 27.10 2.63 -0.99
N CYS A 197 26.14 1.78 -0.61
CA CYS A 197 24.84 1.68 -1.29
C CYS A 197 24.06 3.01 -1.29
N ALA A 198 24.03 3.73 -0.17
CA ALA A 198 23.29 4.98 -0.08
C ALA A 198 23.86 6.08 -0.99
N ASN A 199 25.19 6.10 -1.13
CA ASN A 199 25.89 7.05 -1.98
C ASN A 199 25.79 6.67 -3.47
N GLU A 200 25.96 5.39 -3.82
CA GLU A 200 25.83 4.90 -5.20
C GLU A 200 24.40 5.06 -5.74
N ALA A 201 23.41 4.76 -4.91
CA ALA A 201 22.00 4.92 -5.27
C ALA A 201 21.49 6.36 -5.15
N HIS A 202 22.35 7.32 -4.76
CA HIS A 202 21.98 8.73 -4.54
C HIS A 202 20.71 8.89 -3.68
N ILE A 203 20.60 8.13 -2.59
CA ILE A 203 19.43 8.16 -1.70
C ILE A 203 19.29 9.52 -1.04
N PHE A 204 20.41 10.14 -0.66
CA PHE A 204 20.45 11.47 -0.05
C PHE A 204 20.99 12.53 -1.01
N THR A 205 20.62 13.78 -0.78
CA THR A 205 21.08 14.91 -1.60
C THR A 205 22.58 15.22 -1.41
N THR A 206 23.15 14.74 -0.31
CA THR A 206 24.56 14.90 0.04
C THR A 206 25.19 13.54 0.28
N THR A 207 26.47 13.41 -0.02
CA THR A 207 27.25 12.20 0.28
C THR A 207 27.25 11.96 1.80
N VAL A 208 26.87 10.76 2.22
CA VAL A 208 26.84 10.37 3.63
C VAL A 208 28.12 9.63 4.02
N THR A 209 28.57 9.85 5.25
CA THR A 209 29.69 9.13 5.86
C THR A 209 29.17 8.10 6.87
N GLN A 210 30.05 7.17 7.29
CA GLN A 210 29.69 6.18 8.31
C GLN A 210 29.19 6.85 9.61
N LYS A 211 29.82 7.97 10.01
CA LYS A 211 29.42 8.72 11.19
C LYS A 211 28.02 9.32 11.02
N ILE A 212 27.75 9.99 9.89
CA ILE A 212 26.44 10.60 9.60
C ILE A 212 25.35 9.52 9.61
N LEU A 213 25.59 8.37 8.99
CA LEU A 213 24.60 7.28 8.93
C LEU A 213 24.41 6.62 10.30
N SER A 214 25.48 6.43 11.08
CA SER A 214 25.39 5.93 12.46
C SER A 214 24.63 6.90 13.37
N ASP A 215 24.89 8.19 13.26
CA ASP A 215 24.20 9.22 14.05
C ASP A 215 22.72 9.33 13.63
N PHE A 216 22.42 9.13 12.35
CA PHE A 216 21.04 9.07 11.83
C PHE A 216 20.28 7.90 12.45
N PHE A 217 20.82 6.67 12.41
CA PHE A 217 20.19 5.49 13.01
C PHE A 217 20.12 5.55 14.54
N ALA A 218 21.08 6.23 15.17
CA ALA A 218 21.07 6.45 16.61
C ALA A 218 20.14 7.61 17.05
N CYS A 219 19.44 8.26 16.12
CA CYS A 219 18.65 9.48 16.36
C CYS A 219 19.46 10.61 17.04
N LYS A 220 20.76 10.69 16.73
CA LYS A 220 21.71 11.68 17.29
C LYS A 220 22.17 12.70 16.25
N LEU A 221 21.63 12.65 15.05
CA LEU A 221 22.04 13.54 13.97
C LEU A 221 21.62 14.99 14.31
N ASN A 222 22.61 15.87 14.44
CA ASN A 222 22.39 17.31 14.57
C ASN A 222 22.24 17.91 13.16
N GLY A 223 21.00 17.94 12.65
CA GLY A 223 20.69 18.49 11.34
C GLY A 223 19.67 17.69 10.56
N VAL A 224 19.33 18.14 9.36
CA VAL A 224 18.37 17.49 8.48
C VAL A 224 19.12 16.80 7.35
N LEU A 225 18.98 15.49 7.25
CA LEU A 225 19.46 14.71 6.12
C LEU A 225 18.33 14.66 5.07
N LYS A 226 18.48 15.41 3.98
CA LYS A 226 17.47 15.47 2.92
C LYS A 226 17.59 14.26 1.99
N SER A 227 16.48 13.59 1.76
CA SER A 227 16.41 12.52 0.77
C SER A 227 16.31 13.09 -0.64
N ASN A 228 17.08 12.53 -1.55
CA ASN A 228 16.96 12.75 -2.99
C ASN A 228 15.93 11.79 -3.61
N ASN A 229 15.74 10.62 -2.98
CA ASN A 229 14.80 9.61 -3.42
C ASN A 229 14.08 9.01 -2.21
N ASN A 230 12.93 9.58 -1.87
CA ASN A 230 12.11 9.15 -0.74
C ASN A 230 11.69 7.67 -0.82
N ARG A 231 11.55 7.14 -2.04
CA ARG A 231 11.16 5.75 -2.27
C ARG A 231 12.29 4.79 -1.91
N LEU A 232 13.52 5.08 -2.37
CA LEU A 232 14.70 4.29 -2.01
C LEU A 232 15.02 4.40 -0.52
N LEU A 233 14.82 5.59 0.08
CA LEU A 233 14.98 5.76 1.52
C LEU A 233 13.98 4.92 2.31
N ALA A 234 12.69 4.95 1.93
CA ALA A 234 11.66 4.14 2.57
C ALA A 234 11.96 2.64 2.43
N TYR A 235 12.40 2.19 1.25
CA TYR A 235 12.81 0.82 1.01
C TYR A 235 14.00 0.42 1.89
N LEU A 236 15.04 1.27 1.98
CA LEU A 236 16.20 1.04 2.84
C LEU A 236 15.79 0.90 4.31
N MET A 237 14.95 1.82 4.82
CA MET A 237 14.48 1.80 6.20
C MET A 237 13.65 0.54 6.50
N MET A 238 12.82 0.11 5.55
CA MET A 238 12.02 -1.09 5.69
C MET A 238 12.88 -2.35 5.70
N GLN A 239 13.87 -2.48 4.81
CA GLN A 239 14.79 -3.60 4.82
C GLN A 239 15.57 -3.69 6.14
N LEU A 240 16.01 -2.56 6.68
CA LEU A 240 16.70 -2.52 7.97
C LEU A 240 15.80 -2.87 9.16
N SER A 241 14.49 -2.56 9.09
CA SER A 241 13.54 -2.95 10.13
C SER A 241 13.25 -4.44 10.16
N CYS A 242 13.47 -5.16 9.06
CA CYS A 242 13.32 -6.61 9.00
C CYS A 242 14.49 -7.38 9.64
N TYR A 243 15.60 -6.71 9.95
CA TYR A 243 16.79 -7.32 10.57
C TYR A 243 16.95 -6.99 12.07
N ASN A 244 16.00 -6.28 12.66
CA ASN A 244 15.89 -6.02 14.09
C ASN A 244 14.73 -6.81 14.69
#